data_6588e3f1deeda2f02daf40e736be87f4
#
_entry.id   6588e3f1deeda2f02daf40e736be87f4
#
_cell.length_a   1.000
_cell.length_b   1.000
_cell.length_c   1.000
_cell.angle_alpha   90.00
_cell.angle_beta   90.00
_cell.angle_gamma   90.00
#
_symmetry.space_group_name_H-M   'P 1'
#
loop_
_entity.id
_entity.type
_entity.pdbx_description
1 polymer ?
#
loop_
_entity_poly.entity_id
_entity_poly.type
_entity_poly.pdbx_seq_one_letter_code
_entity_poly.pdbx_strand_id
1 'polypeptide(L)'
;MNRGIVAVFTMMLLVVLLGSLLAACGRAEDETAVPTLEQEEAAPVTLDGKSLVEERCTPCHDLGRVERAKKAEEEWKATVERMVGKGAQLSQEEQALVVQYLAEAYPE
;
A
#
# COMPACT_ATOMS: atom_id res chain seq x y z
N MET A 1 6.21 2.12 58.17
CA MET A 1 6.33 1.43 56.87
C MET A 1 5.31 0.29 56.89
N ASN A 2 4.28 0.38 56.05
CA ASN A 2 3.16 -0.58 56.08
C ASN A 2 3.60 -1.95 55.59
N ARG A 3 3.42 -2.98 56.43
CA ARG A 3 3.79 -4.38 56.15
C ARG A 3 3.19 -4.89 54.83
N GLY A 4 2.09 -4.33 54.39
CA GLY A 4 1.43 -4.66 53.12
C GLY A 4 2.22 -4.15 51.87
N ILE A 5 2.84 -2.97 51.97
CA ILE A 5 3.61 -2.40 50.86
C ILE A 5 4.89 -3.20 50.62
N VAL A 6 5.54 -3.63 51.68
CA VAL A 6 6.76 -4.46 51.58
C VAL A 6 6.45 -5.82 50.95
N ALA A 7 5.32 -6.43 51.29
CA ALA A 7 4.90 -7.72 50.73
C ALA A 7 4.59 -7.60 49.21
N VAL A 8 3.95 -6.52 48.78
CA VAL A 8 3.67 -6.28 47.34
C VAL A 8 4.95 -6.06 46.57
N PHE A 9 5.90 -5.27 47.10
CA PHE A 9 7.18 -5.05 46.42
C PHE A 9 8.02 -6.32 46.33
N THR A 10 8.07 -7.17 47.37
CA THR A 10 8.81 -8.43 47.30
C THR A 10 8.17 -9.42 46.33
N MET A 11 6.83 -9.47 46.24
CA MET A 11 6.15 -10.33 45.26
C MET A 11 6.36 -9.87 43.83
N MET A 12 6.36 -8.56 43.57
CA MET A 12 6.64 -7.99 42.25
C MET A 12 8.08 -8.24 41.80
N LEU A 13 9.05 -8.12 42.73
CA LEU A 13 10.45 -8.42 42.43
C LEU A 13 10.67 -9.90 42.10
N LEU A 14 9.98 -10.82 42.79
CA LEU A 14 10.08 -12.25 42.54
C LEU A 14 9.51 -12.65 41.17
N VAL A 15 8.41 -12.03 40.72
CA VAL A 15 7.84 -12.26 39.40
C VAL A 15 8.77 -11.77 38.27
N VAL A 16 9.44 -10.63 38.49
CA VAL A 16 10.40 -10.11 37.51
C VAL A 16 11.65 -11.00 37.41
N LEU A 17 12.12 -11.54 38.50
CA LEU A 17 13.28 -12.44 38.51
C LEU A 17 12.97 -13.82 37.89
N LEU A 18 11.78 -14.36 38.07
CA LEU A 18 11.37 -15.63 37.45
C LEU A 18 11.12 -15.45 35.92
N GLY A 19 10.66 -14.30 35.48
CA GLY A 19 10.44 -14.00 34.05
C GLY A 19 11.72 -13.93 33.22
N SER A 20 12.87 -13.64 33.85
CA SER A 20 14.16 -13.50 33.15
C SER A 20 14.87 -14.84 32.86
N LEU A 21 14.42 -15.94 33.44
CA LEU A 21 15.07 -17.27 33.23
C LEU A 21 14.47 -18.07 32.06
N LEU A 22 13.39 -17.61 31.41
CA LEU A 22 12.73 -18.33 30.32
C LEU A 22 13.12 -17.83 28.92
N ALA A 23 14.02 -16.84 28.83
CA ALA A 23 14.46 -16.28 27.54
C ALA A 23 15.75 -16.91 26.98
N ALA A 24 16.21 -18.05 27.50
CA ALA A 24 17.42 -18.72 27.05
C ALA A 24 17.12 -20.16 26.58
N CYS A 25 16.21 -20.34 25.65
CA CYS A 25 16.05 -21.60 24.95
C CYS A 25 15.93 -21.35 23.44
N GLY A 26 17.04 -21.63 22.76
CA GLY A 26 17.01 -22.22 21.42
C GLY A 26 16.76 -21.27 20.26
N ARG A 27 17.78 -20.52 19.87
CA ARG A 27 17.96 -20.22 18.46
C ARG A 27 18.90 -21.27 17.90
N ALA A 28 18.34 -22.38 17.49
CA ALA A 28 19.01 -23.27 16.56
C ALA A 28 18.95 -22.56 15.21
N GLU A 29 20.10 -22.11 14.73
CA GLU A 29 20.32 -21.70 13.36
C GLU A 29 20.20 -22.97 12.50
N ASP A 30 19.00 -23.23 12.01
CA ASP A 30 18.83 -24.09 10.85
C ASP A 30 19.04 -23.18 9.63
N GLU A 31 20.29 -23.15 9.19
CA GLU A 31 20.73 -22.58 7.93
C GLU A 31 20.19 -23.48 6.79
N THR A 32 18.89 -23.42 6.58
CA THR A 32 18.32 -23.82 5.33
C THR A 32 18.30 -22.58 4.45
N ALA A 33 19.26 -22.53 3.53
CA ALA A 33 19.35 -21.56 2.46
C ALA A 33 17.98 -21.48 1.77
N VAL A 34 17.14 -20.55 2.21
CA VAL A 34 16.04 -20.05 1.42
C VAL A 34 16.73 -19.30 0.28
N PRO A 35 16.51 -19.68 -1.00
CA PRO A 35 17.00 -18.82 -2.07
C PRO A 35 16.39 -17.46 -1.81
N THR A 36 17.26 -16.50 -1.56
CA THR A 36 16.94 -15.09 -1.65
C THR A 36 16.30 -14.93 -3.02
N LEU A 37 14.96 -14.89 -3.03
CA LEU A 37 14.30 -14.20 -4.11
C LEU A 37 14.85 -12.79 -3.97
N GLU A 38 15.81 -12.47 -4.80
CA GLU A 38 16.13 -11.11 -5.12
C GLU A 38 14.77 -10.48 -5.35
N GLN A 39 14.32 -9.72 -4.36
CA GLN A 39 13.39 -8.67 -4.64
C GLN A 39 14.14 -7.83 -5.66
N GLU A 40 13.95 -8.19 -6.91
CA GLU A 40 14.09 -7.29 -8.00
C GLU A 40 13.29 -6.08 -7.53
N GLU A 41 14.01 -5.12 -6.95
CA GLU A 41 13.53 -3.78 -6.70
C GLU A 41 13.04 -3.32 -8.05
N ALA A 42 11.75 -3.60 -8.29
CA ALA A 42 11.06 -3.12 -9.46
C ALA A 42 11.31 -1.62 -9.41
N ALA A 43 12.22 -1.16 -10.27
CA ALA A 43 12.36 0.26 -10.56
C ALA A 43 10.94 0.80 -10.61
N PRO A 44 10.64 1.93 -9.99
CA PRO A 44 9.29 2.47 -10.01
C PRO A 44 8.87 2.49 -11.47
N VAL A 45 7.97 1.56 -11.82
CA VAL A 45 7.37 1.56 -13.14
C VAL A 45 6.54 2.83 -13.11
N THR A 46 7.10 3.91 -13.60
CA THR A 46 6.35 5.12 -13.88
C THR A 46 5.40 4.74 -14.99
N LEU A 47 4.27 4.18 -14.60
CA LEU A 47 3.21 3.85 -15.55
C LEU A 47 2.83 5.16 -16.22
N ASP A 48 2.97 5.22 -17.54
CA ASP A 48 2.47 6.35 -18.31
C ASP A 48 0.94 6.38 -18.26
N GLY A 49 0.34 7.53 -18.54
CA GLY A 49 -1.09 7.71 -18.43
C GLY A 49 -1.91 6.69 -19.25
N LYS A 50 -1.38 6.23 -20.40
CA LYS A 50 -2.02 5.21 -21.23
C LYS A 50 -2.07 3.87 -20.53
N SER A 51 -0.94 3.40 -20.03
CA SER A 51 -0.84 2.13 -19.28
C SER A 51 -1.72 2.13 -18.04
N LEU A 52 -1.78 3.26 -17.34
CA LEU A 52 -2.68 3.44 -16.20
C LEU A 52 -4.16 3.31 -16.60
N VAL A 53 -4.58 3.91 -17.72
CA VAL A 53 -5.95 3.78 -18.23
C VAL A 53 -6.25 2.33 -18.59
N GLU A 54 -5.36 1.65 -19.30
CA GLU A 54 -5.53 0.25 -19.67
C GLU A 54 -5.62 -0.66 -18.45
N GLU A 55 -4.78 -0.46 -17.43
CA GLU A 55 -4.71 -1.33 -16.26
C GLU A 55 -5.79 -1.05 -15.22
N ARG A 56 -6.08 0.24 -14.95
CA ARG A 56 -6.93 0.66 -13.83
C ARG A 56 -8.40 0.90 -14.21
N CYS A 57 -8.70 1.11 -15.50
CA CYS A 57 -10.07 1.37 -15.94
C CYS A 57 -10.78 0.12 -16.49
N THR A 58 -10.03 -0.83 -17.10
CA THR A 58 -10.61 -2.03 -17.71
C THR A 58 -11.27 -3.02 -16.73
N PRO A 59 -10.89 -3.12 -15.45
CA PRO A 59 -11.57 -4.03 -14.53
C PRO A 59 -13.07 -3.78 -14.35
N CYS A 60 -13.54 -2.54 -14.63
CA CYS A 60 -14.92 -2.15 -14.41
C CYS A 60 -15.71 -1.96 -15.70
N HIS A 61 -15.07 -1.60 -16.82
CA HIS A 61 -15.74 -1.37 -18.10
C HIS A 61 -14.74 -1.39 -19.26
N ASP A 62 -15.21 -1.57 -20.48
CA ASP A 62 -14.37 -1.47 -21.68
C ASP A 62 -13.94 -0.02 -21.95
N LEU A 63 -12.85 0.14 -22.67
CA LEU A 63 -12.28 1.46 -23.02
C LEU A 63 -13.05 2.18 -24.12
N GLY A 64 -13.92 1.51 -24.84
CA GLY A 64 -14.70 2.14 -25.91
C GLY A 64 -15.56 3.30 -25.45
N ARG A 65 -15.94 3.33 -24.17
CA ARG A 65 -16.63 4.48 -23.57
C ARG A 65 -15.66 5.67 -23.41
N VAL A 66 -14.42 5.42 -23.06
CA VAL A 66 -13.37 6.45 -22.92
C VAL A 66 -13.02 7.01 -24.28
N GLU A 67 -12.76 6.15 -25.26
CA GLU A 67 -12.36 6.54 -26.62
C GLU A 67 -13.42 7.39 -27.35
N ARG A 68 -14.68 7.17 -27.08
CA ARG A 68 -15.77 7.96 -27.65
C ARG A 68 -16.05 9.27 -26.92
N ALA A 69 -15.57 9.42 -25.70
CA ALA A 69 -15.74 10.63 -24.94
C ALA A 69 -14.70 11.67 -25.35
N LYS A 70 -15.17 12.81 -25.85
CA LYS A 70 -14.36 13.97 -26.16
C LYS A 70 -14.60 15.00 -25.09
N LYS A 71 -13.54 15.48 -24.43
CA LYS A 71 -13.67 16.36 -23.26
C LYS A 71 -12.48 17.29 -23.13
N ALA A 72 -12.74 18.48 -22.59
CA ALA A 72 -11.71 19.36 -22.09
C ALA A 72 -11.00 18.73 -20.88
N GLU A 73 -9.78 19.18 -20.58
CA GLU A 73 -8.96 18.65 -19.48
C GLU A 73 -9.69 18.69 -18.13
N GLU A 74 -10.38 19.80 -17.84
CA GLU A 74 -11.15 19.96 -16.60
C GLU A 74 -12.29 18.93 -16.46
N GLU A 75 -12.91 18.56 -17.57
CA GLU A 75 -13.98 17.57 -17.59
C GLU A 75 -13.40 16.14 -17.43
N TRP A 76 -12.18 15.89 -17.97
CA TRP A 76 -11.46 14.65 -17.75
C TRP A 76 -11.07 14.51 -16.28
N LYS A 77 -10.57 15.59 -15.66
CA LYS A 77 -10.25 15.63 -14.24
C LYS A 77 -11.46 15.24 -13.39
N ALA A 78 -12.60 15.91 -13.60
CA ALA A 78 -13.85 15.59 -12.89
C ALA A 78 -14.32 14.15 -13.14
N THR A 79 -14.04 13.60 -14.33
CA THR A 79 -14.37 12.23 -14.67
C THR A 79 -13.49 11.24 -13.92
N VAL A 80 -12.16 11.45 -13.86
CA VAL A 80 -11.20 10.62 -13.15
C VAL A 80 -11.48 10.64 -11.64
N GLU A 81 -11.70 11.81 -11.05
CA GLU A 81 -12.07 11.95 -9.63
C GLU A 81 -13.34 11.15 -9.28
N ARG A 82 -14.33 11.20 -10.16
CA ARG A 82 -15.56 10.41 -9.99
C ARG A 82 -15.32 8.91 -10.08
N MET A 83 -14.39 8.45 -10.95
CA MET A 83 -14.05 7.02 -11.02
C MET A 83 -13.27 6.56 -9.77
N VAL A 84 -12.38 7.40 -9.24
CA VAL A 84 -11.73 7.13 -7.96
C VAL A 84 -12.75 7.04 -6.83
N GLY A 85 -13.72 7.93 -6.79
CA GLY A 85 -14.84 7.85 -5.85
C GLY A 85 -15.71 6.59 -5.99
N LYS A 86 -15.65 5.90 -7.14
CA LYS A 86 -16.31 4.61 -7.40
C LYS A 86 -15.41 3.39 -7.17
N GLY A 87 -14.17 3.59 -6.75
CA GLY A 87 -13.24 2.54 -6.39
C GLY A 87 -12.08 2.32 -7.34
N ALA A 88 -11.88 3.17 -8.35
CA ALA A 88 -10.66 3.11 -9.16
C ALA A 88 -9.44 3.45 -8.30
N GLN A 89 -8.44 2.57 -8.31
CA GLN A 89 -7.25 2.71 -7.50
C GLN A 89 -6.18 3.52 -8.23
N LEU A 90 -6.18 4.82 -8.00
CA LEU A 90 -5.22 5.76 -8.55
C LEU A 90 -4.73 6.70 -7.45
N SER A 91 -3.41 6.83 -7.27
CA SER A 91 -2.81 7.88 -6.45
C SER A 91 -3.06 9.26 -7.08
N GLN A 92 -2.82 10.33 -6.35
CA GLN A 92 -2.96 11.68 -6.91
C GLN A 92 -2.04 11.93 -8.11
N GLU A 93 -0.84 11.38 -8.06
CA GLU A 93 0.14 11.48 -9.16
C GLU A 93 -0.33 10.69 -10.40
N GLU A 94 -0.83 9.47 -10.19
CA GLU A 94 -1.41 8.66 -11.27
C GLU A 94 -2.65 9.30 -11.88
N GLN A 95 -3.50 9.94 -11.06
CA GLN A 95 -4.65 10.69 -11.56
C GLN A 95 -4.23 11.83 -12.51
N ALA A 96 -3.17 12.56 -12.16
CA ALA A 96 -2.66 13.63 -13.02
C ALA A 96 -2.15 13.09 -14.35
N LEU A 97 -1.40 11.98 -14.35
CA LEU A 97 -0.91 11.33 -15.58
C LEU A 97 -2.07 10.81 -16.45
N VAL A 98 -3.09 10.23 -15.83
CA VAL A 98 -4.30 9.77 -16.54
C VAL A 98 -5.05 10.94 -17.16
N VAL A 99 -5.26 12.03 -16.44
CA VAL A 99 -5.95 13.23 -16.95
C VAL A 99 -5.20 13.82 -18.12
N GLN A 100 -3.89 13.99 -18.01
CA GLN A 100 -3.05 14.50 -19.09
C GLN A 100 -3.19 13.63 -20.34
N TYR A 101 -3.01 12.32 -20.21
CA TYR A 101 -3.15 11.39 -21.34
C TYR A 101 -4.53 11.47 -22.01
N LEU A 102 -5.59 11.49 -21.21
CA LEU A 102 -6.97 11.53 -21.74
C LEU A 102 -7.27 12.85 -22.47
N ALA A 103 -6.77 13.97 -21.96
CA ALA A 103 -6.93 15.28 -22.60
C ALA A 103 -6.15 15.37 -23.93
N GLU A 104 -4.97 14.76 -24.01
CA GLU A 104 -4.17 14.72 -25.23
C GLU A 104 -4.70 13.73 -26.27
N ALA A 105 -5.15 12.55 -25.83
CA ALA A 105 -5.62 11.49 -26.73
C ALA A 105 -7.06 11.68 -27.21
N TYR A 106 -7.90 12.29 -26.40
CA TYR A 106 -9.33 12.45 -26.65
C TYR A 106 -9.83 13.89 -26.39
N PRO A 107 -9.27 14.89 -27.05
CA PRO A 107 -9.70 16.29 -26.90
C PRO A 107 -11.12 16.52 -27.43
N GLU A 108 -11.75 17.63 -26.98
CA GLU A 108 -12.99 18.13 -27.55
C GLU A 108 -12.92 18.39 -29.04
#